data_08ac5e2d6b5922dc7b1dccfeb044922d
#
_entry.id   08ac5e2d6b5922dc7b1dccfeb044922d
#
_cell.length_a   1.000
_cell.length_b   1.000
_cell.length_c   1.000
_cell.angle_alpha   90.00
_cell.angle_beta   90.00
_cell.angle_gamma   90.00
#
_symmetry.space_group_name_H-M   'P 1'
#
loop_
_entity.id
_entity.type
_entity.pdbx_description
1 polymer ?
#
loop_
_entity_poly.entity_id
_entity_poly.type
_entity_poly.pdbx_seq_one_letter_code
_entity_poly.pdbx_strand_id
1 'polypeptide(L)'
;MRILLAGLVVLLATGPLVAQSHLELRDGEPIVLPQEHAPTSFAGSTWQQLEINGKPVMEARREDEPVGYLFLTHELDDMVAYSGKPLEILVALSAQGIIEKVDLIDHHEPILLIGIPEQVLHDYIDQFEGRHIERLLKDNIAGESQISLDGVSGATVTALVADQVVFTGARIISQQIGVLPRDRGREVHLSDQFEPMTWEQLVDAGL
;
A
#
# COMPACT_ATOMS: atom_id res chain seq x y z
N MET A 1 12.39 31.96 64.91
CA MET A 1 12.26 30.66 64.30
C MET A 1 11.68 30.88 62.89
N ARG A 2 12.59 31.00 61.90
CA ARG A 2 12.24 31.33 60.51
C ARG A 2 12.15 30.01 59.73
N ILE A 3 10.98 29.70 59.25
CA ILE A 3 10.73 28.56 58.39
C ILE A 3 10.98 29.00 56.96
N LEU A 4 12.04 28.51 56.33
CA LEU A 4 12.30 28.63 54.89
C LEU A 4 11.43 27.62 54.16
N LEU A 5 10.46 28.14 53.39
CA LEU A 5 9.73 27.35 52.40
C LEU A 5 10.61 27.26 51.13
N ALA A 6 11.14 26.09 50.88
CA ALA A 6 11.80 25.81 49.62
C ALA A 6 10.73 25.53 48.56
N GLY A 7 10.51 26.48 47.65
CA GLY A 7 9.65 26.30 46.50
C GLY A 7 10.28 25.35 45.49
N LEU A 8 9.63 24.22 45.30
CA LEU A 8 9.95 23.24 44.22
C LEU A 8 9.44 23.85 42.90
N VAL A 9 10.32 24.40 42.12
CA VAL A 9 10.01 24.81 40.73
C VAL A 9 10.03 23.53 39.89
N VAL A 10 8.86 23.01 39.61
CA VAL A 10 8.69 21.96 38.57
C VAL A 10 8.76 22.65 37.21
N LEU A 11 9.91 22.56 36.57
CA LEU A 11 10.05 22.93 35.17
C LEU A 11 9.28 21.89 34.31
N LEU A 12 8.05 22.23 33.95
CA LEU A 12 7.34 21.51 32.91
C LEU A 12 8.05 21.81 31.58
N ALA A 13 8.88 20.89 31.12
CA ALA A 13 9.42 20.93 29.79
C ALA A 13 8.26 20.72 28.79
N THR A 14 7.66 21.81 28.32
CA THR A 14 6.76 21.83 27.17
C THR A 14 7.59 21.76 25.90
N GLY A 15 8.25 20.65 25.66
CA GLY A 15 8.71 20.32 24.32
C GLY A 15 7.49 19.98 23.46
N PRO A 16 7.47 20.32 22.17
CA PRO A 16 6.43 19.83 21.29
C PRO A 16 6.41 18.32 21.37
N LEU A 17 5.27 17.75 21.74
CA LEU A 17 5.02 16.32 21.64
C LEU A 17 5.04 16.04 20.14
N VAL A 18 6.20 15.66 19.61
CA VAL A 18 6.29 15.13 18.25
C VAL A 18 5.47 13.83 18.31
N ALA A 19 4.25 13.90 17.84
CA ALA A 19 3.43 12.73 17.66
C ALA A 19 4.28 11.77 16.79
N GLN A 20 4.68 10.64 17.35
CA GLN A 20 5.37 9.63 16.58
C GLN A 20 4.35 9.10 15.59
N SER A 21 4.51 9.52 14.35
CA SER A 21 3.70 9.03 13.25
C SER A 21 4.08 7.56 13.00
N HIS A 22 3.11 6.69 13.05
CA HIS A 22 3.29 5.25 12.87
C HIS A 22 2.13 4.70 12.03
N LEU A 23 2.41 3.66 11.29
CA LEU A 23 1.39 2.78 10.71
C LEU A 23 1.20 1.60 11.67
N GLU A 24 0.00 1.06 11.75
CA GLU A 24 -0.31 -0.08 12.60
C GLU A 24 -0.50 -1.33 11.75
N LEU A 25 0.22 -2.39 12.12
CA LEU A 25 -0.07 -3.72 11.59
C LEU A 25 -1.46 -4.17 12.05
N ARG A 26 -2.07 -5.07 11.31
CA ARG A 26 -3.42 -5.58 11.61
C ARG A 26 -3.55 -6.18 13.01
N ASP A 27 -2.49 -6.77 13.53
CA ASP A 27 -2.44 -7.34 14.88
C ASP A 27 -2.04 -6.31 15.95
N GLY A 28 -1.99 -5.00 15.60
CA GLY A 28 -1.76 -3.90 16.54
C GLY A 28 -0.30 -3.62 16.87
N GLU A 29 0.65 -4.23 16.16
CA GLU A 29 2.06 -3.88 16.27
C GLU A 29 2.35 -2.60 15.49
N PRO A 30 2.86 -1.53 16.12
CA PRO A 30 3.21 -0.31 15.40
C PRO A 30 4.47 -0.54 14.57
N ILE A 31 4.40 -0.24 13.28
CA ILE A 31 5.61 -0.06 12.49
C ILE A 31 6.18 1.31 12.83
N VAL A 32 7.34 1.34 13.47
CA VAL A 32 8.07 2.58 13.73
C VAL A 32 8.59 3.09 12.40
N LEU A 33 7.75 3.85 11.71
CA LEU A 33 8.08 4.47 10.45
C LEU A 33 8.88 5.75 10.69
N PRO A 34 9.70 6.09 9.78
CA PRO A 34 9.89 5.55 8.42
C PRO A 34 11.34 5.17 8.10
N GLN A 35 12.21 5.16 9.09
CA GLN A 35 13.65 5.16 8.83
C GLN A 35 14.19 3.79 8.40
N GLU A 36 13.59 2.71 8.84
CA GLU A 36 14.06 1.36 8.54
C GLU A 36 13.55 0.83 7.19
N HIS A 37 12.35 1.26 6.78
CA HIS A 37 11.69 0.77 5.58
C HIS A 37 11.70 1.77 4.42
N ALA A 38 12.07 3.05 4.70
CA ALA A 38 12.10 4.06 3.66
C ALA A 38 13.24 3.81 2.64
N PRO A 39 12.97 3.98 1.34
CA PRO A 39 14.02 3.90 0.34
C PRO A 39 15.01 5.06 0.50
N THR A 40 16.24 4.87 0.00
CA THR A 40 17.29 5.89 0.05
C THR A 40 16.90 7.18 -0.66
N SER A 41 16.00 7.12 -1.65
CA SER A 41 15.42 8.28 -2.35
C SER A 41 14.66 9.21 -1.40
N PHE A 42 14.14 8.71 -0.26
CA PHE A 42 13.43 9.50 0.76
C PHE A 42 14.35 9.97 1.91
N ALA A 43 15.65 9.71 1.84
CA ALA A 43 16.58 10.12 2.89
C ALA A 43 16.55 11.65 3.12
N GLY A 44 16.59 12.06 4.39
CA GLY A 44 16.55 13.46 4.78
C GLY A 44 15.18 14.12 4.70
N SER A 45 14.11 13.37 4.44
CA SER A 45 12.74 13.87 4.47
C SER A 45 12.22 14.00 5.89
N THR A 46 11.33 14.96 6.10
CA THR A 46 10.41 14.98 7.24
C THR A 46 9.18 14.17 6.93
N TRP A 47 8.50 13.66 7.95
CA TRP A 47 7.39 12.76 7.78
C TRP A 47 6.10 13.35 8.37
N GLN A 48 5.02 13.19 7.63
CA GLN A 48 3.70 13.63 8.03
C GLN A 48 2.70 12.51 7.78
N GLN A 49 1.85 12.23 8.75
CA GLN A 49 0.73 11.31 8.55
C GLN A 49 -0.41 12.06 7.86
N LEU A 50 -0.91 11.46 6.80
CA LEU A 50 -2.10 11.87 6.05
C LEU A 50 -3.19 10.82 6.17
N GLU A 51 -4.42 11.23 5.86
CA GLU A 51 -5.53 10.29 5.65
C GLU A 51 -5.93 10.31 4.18
N ILE A 52 -5.89 9.14 3.55
CA ILE A 52 -6.39 8.93 2.19
C ILE A 52 -7.53 7.94 2.26
N ASN A 53 -8.72 8.38 1.88
CA ASN A 53 -9.98 7.61 2.03
C ASN A 53 -10.22 7.14 3.48
N GLY A 54 -9.84 7.95 4.48
CA GLY A 54 -9.96 7.62 5.90
C GLY A 54 -8.93 6.61 6.40
N LYS A 55 -7.88 6.37 5.63
CA LYS A 55 -6.82 5.40 5.93
C LYS A 55 -5.46 6.09 6.11
N PRO A 56 -4.63 5.65 7.07
CA PRO A 56 -3.36 6.28 7.35
C PRO A 56 -2.35 6.05 6.23
N VAL A 57 -1.67 7.12 5.83
CA VAL A 57 -0.58 7.11 4.85
C VAL A 57 0.51 8.07 5.33
N MET A 58 1.76 7.68 5.25
CA MET A 58 2.88 8.52 5.61
C MET A 58 3.43 9.24 4.39
N GLU A 59 3.43 10.57 4.42
CA GLU A 59 4.04 11.41 3.40
C GLU A 59 5.46 11.81 3.80
N ALA A 60 6.42 11.56 2.92
CA ALA A 60 7.78 12.05 3.02
C ALA A 60 7.89 13.41 2.33
N ARG A 61 8.40 14.43 3.01
CA ARG A 61 8.54 15.80 2.48
C ARG A 61 9.98 16.28 2.57
N ARG A 62 10.40 17.03 1.57
CA ARG A 62 11.69 17.73 1.54
C ARG A 62 11.46 19.15 1.05
N GLU A 63 11.93 20.15 1.80
CA GLU A 63 11.73 21.56 1.46
C GLU A 63 10.26 21.92 1.15
N ASP A 64 9.35 21.39 1.99
CA ASP A 64 7.89 21.53 1.86
C ASP A 64 7.24 20.86 0.61
N GLU A 65 8.01 20.15 -0.20
CA GLU A 65 7.48 19.39 -1.33
C GLU A 65 7.38 17.88 -1.01
N PRO A 66 6.31 17.19 -1.43
CA PRO A 66 6.21 15.76 -1.24
C PRO A 66 7.20 15.03 -2.16
N VAL A 67 7.97 14.10 -1.60
CA VAL A 67 8.89 13.26 -2.35
C VAL A 67 8.36 11.84 -2.51
N GLY A 68 7.48 11.41 -1.61
CA GLY A 68 6.86 10.10 -1.71
C GLY A 68 5.96 9.75 -0.53
N TYR A 69 5.43 8.55 -0.57
CA TYR A 69 4.40 8.04 0.35
C TYR A 69 4.74 6.62 0.78
N LEU A 70 4.48 6.32 2.07
CA LEU A 70 4.54 4.97 2.61
C LEU A 70 3.16 4.56 3.09
N PHE A 71 2.75 3.35 2.77
CA PHE A 71 1.46 2.80 3.20
C PHE A 71 1.51 1.29 3.33
N LEU A 72 0.68 0.74 4.21
CA LEU A 72 0.41 -0.68 4.31
C LEU A 72 -0.74 -1.05 3.39
N THR A 73 -0.58 -2.12 2.64
CA THR A 73 -1.58 -2.54 1.64
C THR A 73 -2.91 -2.90 2.26
N HIS A 74 -2.91 -3.59 3.41
CA HIS A 74 -4.13 -4.02 4.10
C HIS A 74 -5.01 -2.84 4.56
N GLU A 75 -4.44 -1.65 4.74
CA GLU A 75 -5.20 -0.45 5.07
C GLU A 75 -6.05 0.05 3.88
N LEU A 76 -5.60 -0.19 2.66
CA LEU A 76 -6.25 0.28 1.44
C LEU A 76 -7.07 -0.80 0.73
N ASP A 77 -6.65 -2.07 0.86
CA ASP A 77 -7.32 -3.25 0.31
C ASP A 77 -7.09 -4.43 1.27
N ASP A 78 -8.15 -4.92 1.88
CA ASP A 78 -8.11 -5.99 2.87
C ASP A 78 -8.31 -7.40 2.26
N MET A 79 -8.00 -7.54 0.97
CA MET A 79 -8.05 -8.83 0.29
C MET A 79 -7.23 -9.88 1.03
N VAL A 80 -7.82 -11.05 1.23
CA VAL A 80 -7.19 -12.16 1.94
C VAL A 80 -6.59 -13.15 0.95
N ALA A 81 -5.43 -13.72 1.32
CA ALA A 81 -4.76 -14.75 0.56
C ALA A 81 -5.21 -16.16 1.03
N TYR A 82 -4.41 -17.19 0.75
CA TYR A 82 -4.77 -18.57 1.02
C TYR A 82 -5.01 -18.88 2.51
N SER A 83 -4.32 -18.16 3.39
CA SER A 83 -4.48 -18.29 4.85
C SER A 83 -5.83 -17.77 5.39
N GLY A 84 -6.59 -17.02 4.58
CA GLY A 84 -7.75 -16.27 5.02
C GLY A 84 -7.41 -14.99 5.78
N LYS A 85 -6.13 -14.60 5.80
CA LYS A 85 -5.64 -13.32 6.34
C LYS A 85 -5.03 -12.48 5.22
N PRO A 86 -5.00 -11.14 5.33
CA PRO A 86 -4.29 -10.29 4.41
C PRO A 86 -2.78 -10.50 4.48
N LEU A 87 -2.09 -10.11 3.42
CA LEU A 87 -0.64 -9.90 3.42
C LEU A 87 -0.35 -8.50 3.95
N GLU A 88 0.61 -8.41 4.87
CA GLU A 88 1.11 -7.13 5.39
C GLU A 88 2.28 -6.65 4.53
N ILE A 89 2.01 -5.86 3.49
CA ILE A 89 3.02 -5.35 2.57
C ILE A 89 3.12 -3.83 2.75
N LEU A 90 4.34 -3.35 3.02
CA LEU A 90 4.64 -1.93 3.05
C LEU A 90 5.13 -1.50 1.67
N VAL A 91 4.53 -0.46 1.12
CA VAL A 91 4.87 0.09 -0.19
C VAL A 91 5.38 1.52 -0.04
N ALA A 92 6.53 1.81 -0.65
CA ALA A 92 7.05 3.15 -0.83
C ALA A 92 6.80 3.60 -2.27
N LEU A 93 5.97 4.62 -2.44
CA LEU A 93 5.60 5.19 -3.74
C LEU A 93 6.16 6.60 -3.86
N SER A 94 6.92 6.90 -4.91
CA SER A 94 7.39 8.27 -5.14
C SER A 94 6.23 9.21 -5.51
N ALA A 95 6.45 10.52 -5.34
CA ALA A 95 5.49 11.54 -5.77
C ALA A 95 5.21 11.53 -7.28
N GLN A 96 6.05 10.86 -8.07
CA GLN A 96 5.89 10.66 -9.52
C GLN A 96 5.17 9.34 -9.87
N GLY A 97 4.82 8.51 -8.89
CA GLY A 97 4.12 7.25 -9.11
C GLY A 97 5.02 6.06 -9.45
N ILE A 98 6.28 6.11 -9.05
CA ILE A 98 7.21 4.97 -9.13
C ILE A 98 7.17 4.22 -7.79
N ILE A 99 7.02 2.92 -7.83
CA ILE A 99 7.17 2.06 -6.66
C ILE A 99 8.67 1.96 -6.37
N GLU A 100 9.13 2.65 -5.34
CA GLU A 100 10.54 2.77 -4.98
C GLU A 100 11.03 1.57 -4.16
N LYS A 101 10.14 1.03 -3.33
CA LYS A 101 10.43 -0.09 -2.46
C LYS A 101 9.16 -0.82 -2.06
N VAL A 102 9.27 -2.12 -1.87
CA VAL A 102 8.21 -2.99 -1.36
C VAL A 102 8.80 -3.93 -0.32
N ASP A 103 8.23 -3.95 0.88
CA ASP A 103 8.66 -4.86 1.95
C ASP A 103 7.47 -5.75 2.37
N LEU A 104 7.65 -7.06 2.36
CA LEU A 104 6.73 -7.98 3.02
C LEU A 104 7.02 -7.95 4.52
N ILE A 105 6.11 -7.37 5.29
CA ILE A 105 6.29 -7.17 6.73
C ILE A 105 5.83 -8.40 7.51
N ASP A 106 4.65 -8.95 7.16
CA ASP A 106 4.10 -10.13 7.81
C ASP A 106 3.16 -10.88 6.86
N HIS A 107 3.05 -12.18 7.06
CA HIS A 107 2.09 -13.02 6.38
C HIS A 107 1.77 -14.29 7.20
N HIS A 108 0.63 -14.89 6.94
CA HIS A 108 0.19 -16.13 7.59
C HIS A 108 0.04 -17.27 6.59
N GLU A 109 0.68 -17.14 5.43
CA GLU A 109 0.55 -18.10 4.34
C GLU A 109 1.22 -19.44 4.69
N PRO A 110 0.55 -20.55 4.44
CA PRO A 110 1.09 -21.88 4.75
C PRO A 110 2.14 -22.36 3.73
N ILE A 111 2.79 -21.47 3.02
CA ILE A 111 3.77 -21.77 1.96
C ILE A 111 4.98 -22.56 2.50
N LEU A 112 5.42 -22.26 3.73
CA LEU A 112 6.51 -23.00 4.37
C LEU A 112 6.14 -24.45 4.65
N LEU A 113 4.85 -24.74 4.90
CA LEU A 113 4.36 -26.09 5.17
C LEU A 113 4.41 -27.00 3.94
N ILE A 114 4.36 -26.40 2.74
CA ILE A 114 4.44 -27.11 1.46
C ILE A 114 5.86 -27.06 0.86
N GLY A 115 6.83 -26.55 1.62
CA GLY A 115 8.25 -26.57 1.24
C GLY A 115 8.70 -25.43 0.33
N ILE A 116 7.92 -24.35 0.20
CA ILE A 116 8.32 -23.14 -0.51
C ILE A 116 9.08 -22.26 0.46
N PRO A 117 10.34 -21.88 0.19
CA PRO A 117 11.07 -20.93 1.03
C PRO A 117 10.39 -19.56 1.06
N GLU A 118 10.33 -18.92 2.21
CA GLU A 118 9.76 -17.57 2.37
C GLU A 118 10.42 -16.54 1.45
N GLN A 119 11.73 -16.69 1.22
CA GLN A 119 12.51 -15.85 0.31
C GLN A 119 11.89 -15.76 -1.10
N VAL A 120 11.23 -16.81 -1.57
CA VAL A 120 10.58 -16.82 -2.89
C VAL A 120 9.44 -15.81 -2.95
N LEU A 121 8.71 -15.59 -1.84
CA LEU A 121 7.66 -14.60 -1.77
C LEU A 121 8.25 -13.18 -1.71
N HIS A 122 9.35 -12.98 -0.97
CA HIS A 122 10.07 -11.71 -0.98
C HIS A 122 10.59 -11.38 -2.39
N ASP A 123 11.31 -12.31 -3.03
CA ASP A 123 11.84 -12.14 -4.38
C ASP A 123 10.73 -11.84 -5.41
N TYR A 124 9.54 -12.39 -5.18
CA TYR A 124 8.38 -12.11 -6.01
C TYR A 124 7.89 -10.67 -5.84
N ILE A 125 7.73 -10.22 -4.61
CA ILE A 125 7.24 -8.89 -4.27
C ILE A 125 8.24 -7.81 -4.70
N ASP A 126 9.53 -8.05 -4.57
CA ASP A 126 10.59 -7.13 -5.00
C ASP A 126 10.52 -6.79 -6.50
N GLN A 127 9.86 -7.62 -7.32
CA GLN A 127 9.69 -7.35 -8.75
C GLN A 127 8.83 -6.11 -9.04
N PHE A 128 8.08 -5.58 -8.07
CA PHE A 128 7.35 -4.32 -8.21
C PHE A 128 8.26 -3.10 -8.16
N GLU A 129 9.44 -3.19 -7.57
CA GLU A 129 10.36 -2.06 -7.44
C GLU A 129 10.80 -1.50 -8.78
N GLY A 130 10.90 -0.17 -8.85
CA GLY A 130 11.24 0.56 -10.07
C GLY A 130 10.13 0.66 -11.10
N ARG A 131 8.93 0.10 -10.86
CA ARG A 131 7.82 0.14 -11.81
C ARG A 131 6.97 1.39 -11.62
N HIS A 132 6.56 1.98 -12.74
CA HIS A 132 5.66 3.15 -12.74
C HIS A 132 4.21 2.69 -12.80
N ILE A 133 3.36 3.24 -11.92
CA ILE A 133 1.95 2.83 -11.78
C ILE A 133 1.13 2.99 -13.05
N GLU A 134 1.38 4.02 -13.86
CA GLU A 134 0.68 4.18 -15.15
C GLU A 134 0.95 3.03 -16.11
N ARG A 135 2.18 2.50 -16.12
CA ARG A 135 2.53 1.37 -16.96
C ARG A 135 1.87 0.09 -16.46
N LEU A 136 1.91 -0.13 -15.14
CA LEU A 136 1.20 -1.26 -14.53
C LEU A 136 -0.30 -1.23 -14.83
N LEU A 137 -0.93 -0.03 -14.84
CA LEU A 137 -2.33 0.14 -15.18
C LEU A 137 -2.62 -0.21 -16.63
N LYS A 138 -1.77 0.24 -17.57
CA LYS A 138 -1.93 -0.04 -19.01
C LYS A 138 -1.79 -1.53 -19.31
N ASP A 139 -0.81 -2.18 -18.70
CA ASP A 139 -0.55 -3.61 -18.88
C ASP A 139 -1.72 -4.44 -18.33
N ASN A 140 -2.32 -4.02 -17.23
CA ASN A 140 -3.48 -4.69 -16.63
C ASN A 140 -4.76 -4.55 -17.49
N ILE A 141 -5.02 -3.35 -18.06
CA ILE A 141 -6.21 -3.09 -18.90
C ILE A 141 -6.10 -3.79 -20.25
N ALA A 142 -4.91 -3.89 -20.83
CA ALA A 142 -4.70 -4.51 -22.13
C ALA A 142 -4.87 -6.03 -22.13
N GLY A 143 -5.06 -6.65 -20.95
CA GLY A 143 -5.06 -8.12 -20.81
C GLY A 143 -3.70 -8.73 -21.16
N GLU A 144 -2.76 -7.89 -21.53
CA GLU A 144 -1.36 -8.21 -21.67
C GLU A 144 -0.73 -8.07 -20.29
N SER A 145 -1.06 -9.00 -19.41
CA SER A 145 -0.34 -9.18 -18.16
C SER A 145 1.11 -9.57 -18.49
N GLN A 146 1.84 -8.65 -19.10
CA GLN A 146 3.30 -8.72 -19.23
C GLN A 146 3.99 -8.23 -17.96
N ILE A 147 3.28 -8.21 -16.84
CA ILE A 147 3.92 -8.54 -15.59
C ILE A 147 4.07 -10.06 -15.66
N SER A 148 5.02 -10.52 -16.46
CA SER A 148 5.60 -11.84 -16.27
C SER A 148 6.39 -11.74 -14.97
N LEU A 149 5.64 -11.63 -13.86
CA LEU A 149 6.19 -11.97 -12.58
C LEU A 149 6.37 -13.48 -12.66
N ASP A 150 7.60 -13.92 -12.50
CA ASP A 150 7.91 -15.34 -12.49
C ASP A 150 7.08 -15.97 -11.37
N GLY A 151 5.94 -16.55 -11.75
CA GLY A 151 4.93 -16.99 -10.82
C GLY A 151 5.52 -17.98 -9.80
N VAL A 152 5.16 -17.83 -8.55
CA VAL A 152 5.58 -18.74 -7.49
C VAL A 152 4.83 -20.05 -7.69
N SER A 153 5.53 -21.06 -8.22
CA SER A 153 4.97 -22.40 -8.38
C SER A 153 4.51 -22.93 -7.03
N GLY A 154 3.20 -23.20 -6.91
CA GLY A 154 2.58 -23.70 -5.69
C GLY A 154 2.03 -22.61 -4.74
N ALA A 155 2.29 -21.31 -4.98
CA ALA A 155 1.73 -20.20 -4.22
C ALA A 155 1.01 -19.17 -5.12
N THR A 156 0.35 -19.63 -6.18
CA THR A 156 -0.28 -18.77 -7.19
C THR A 156 -1.32 -17.81 -6.58
N VAL A 157 -2.13 -18.26 -5.62
CA VAL A 157 -3.15 -17.41 -4.98
C VAL A 157 -2.48 -16.31 -4.16
N THR A 158 -1.44 -16.64 -3.39
CA THR A 158 -0.68 -15.66 -2.59
C THR A 158 -0.03 -14.61 -3.50
N ALA A 159 0.56 -15.02 -4.62
CA ALA A 159 1.14 -14.15 -5.61
C ALA A 159 0.09 -13.20 -6.25
N LEU A 160 -1.06 -13.73 -6.66
CA LEU A 160 -2.15 -12.93 -7.21
C LEU A 160 -2.71 -11.91 -6.21
N VAL A 161 -2.81 -12.29 -4.93
CA VAL A 161 -3.24 -11.36 -3.88
C VAL A 161 -2.20 -10.27 -3.66
N ALA A 162 -0.90 -10.62 -3.61
CA ALA A 162 0.18 -9.65 -3.51
C ALA A 162 0.13 -8.62 -4.66
N ASP A 163 -0.05 -9.10 -5.90
CA ASP A 163 -0.23 -8.23 -7.07
C ASP A 163 -1.40 -7.27 -6.89
N GLN A 164 -2.54 -7.81 -6.51
CA GLN A 164 -3.77 -7.03 -6.39
C GLN A 164 -3.66 -5.96 -5.32
N VAL A 165 -3.16 -6.29 -4.12
CA VAL A 165 -3.11 -5.32 -3.00
C VAL A 165 -2.04 -4.25 -3.22
N VAL A 166 -0.87 -4.59 -3.78
CA VAL A 166 0.17 -3.61 -4.14
C VAL A 166 -0.34 -2.67 -5.22
N PHE A 167 -0.92 -3.23 -6.29
CA PHE A 167 -1.46 -2.43 -7.40
C PHE A 167 -2.60 -1.52 -6.94
N THR A 168 -3.57 -2.04 -6.19
CA THR A 168 -4.72 -1.27 -5.70
C THR A 168 -4.27 -0.14 -4.79
N GLY A 169 -3.39 -0.41 -3.84
CA GLY A 169 -2.86 0.61 -2.94
C GLY A 169 -2.13 1.71 -3.70
N ALA A 170 -1.18 1.34 -4.55
CA ALA A 170 -0.43 2.30 -5.36
C ALA A 170 -1.34 3.13 -6.29
N ARG A 171 -2.39 2.52 -6.87
CA ARG A 171 -3.39 3.20 -7.70
C ARG A 171 -4.19 4.22 -6.89
N ILE A 172 -4.70 3.85 -5.73
CA ILE A 172 -5.47 4.74 -4.85
C ILE A 172 -4.65 5.97 -4.48
N ILE A 173 -3.41 5.76 -4.02
CA ILE A 173 -2.51 6.86 -3.67
C ILE A 173 -2.23 7.74 -4.89
N SER A 174 -1.88 7.15 -6.04
CA SER A 174 -1.56 7.88 -7.28
C SER A 174 -2.72 8.70 -7.82
N GLN A 175 -3.96 8.23 -7.66
CA GLN A 175 -5.17 8.99 -8.00
C GLN A 175 -5.38 10.17 -7.05
N GLN A 176 -5.09 9.98 -5.77
CA GLN A 176 -5.26 11.02 -4.77
C GLN A 176 -4.25 12.16 -4.94
N ILE A 177 -3.01 11.84 -5.27
CA ILE A 177 -1.93 12.82 -5.49
C ILE A 177 -1.92 13.41 -6.91
N GLY A 178 -2.78 12.92 -7.81
CA GLY A 178 -2.94 13.46 -9.16
C GLY A 178 -1.98 12.90 -10.22
N VAL A 179 -1.22 11.84 -9.91
CA VAL A 179 -0.40 11.10 -10.89
C VAL A 179 -1.28 10.33 -11.86
N LEU A 180 -2.35 9.72 -11.35
CA LEU A 180 -3.37 9.06 -12.16
C LEU A 180 -4.67 9.88 -12.19
N PRO A 181 -5.42 9.83 -13.30
CA PRO A 181 -6.76 10.40 -13.31
C PRO A 181 -7.62 9.67 -12.25
N ARG A 182 -8.40 10.44 -11.51
CA ARG A 182 -9.41 9.84 -10.62
C ARG A 182 -10.44 9.13 -11.48
N ASP A 183 -10.79 7.90 -11.11
CA ASP A 183 -11.93 7.23 -11.69
C ASP A 183 -13.15 8.11 -11.42
N ARG A 184 -13.56 8.89 -12.40
CA ARG A 184 -14.92 9.44 -12.41
C ARG A 184 -15.77 8.20 -12.59
N GLY A 185 -16.37 7.73 -11.49
CA GLY A 185 -17.14 6.52 -11.49
C GLY A 185 -17.94 6.45 -12.79
N ARG A 186 -17.68 5.45 -13.62
CA ARG A 186 -18.56 5.15 -14.73
C ARG A 186 -19.88 4.87 -14.04
N GLU A 187 -20.83 5.80 -14.13
CA GLU A 187 -22.19 5.52 -13.70
C GLU A 187 -22.64 4.33 -14.54
N VAL A 188 -22.46 3.16 -13.97
CA VAL A 188 -23.04 1.95 -14.55
C VAL A 188 -24.54 2.08 -14.28
N HIS A 189 -25.28 2.63 -15.23
CA HIS A 189 -26.72 2.54 -15.22
C HIS A 189 -27.07 1.07 -15.42
N LEU A 190 -27.25 0.36 -14.31
CA LEU A 190 -27.87 -0.95 -14.38
C LEU A 190 -29.32 -0.72 -14.79
N SER A 191 -29.69 -1.25 -15.95
CA SER A 191 -31.10 -1.28 -16.38
C SER A 191 -31.82 -2.24 -15.42
N ASP A 192 -32.91 -1.78 -14.82
CA ASP A 192 -33.82 -2.64 -14.06
C ASP A 192 -34.61 -3.63 -14.95
N GLN A 193 -34.44 -3.51 -16.26
CA GLN A 193 -35.04 -4.41 -17.23
C GLN A 193 -34.05 -5.50 -17.62
N PHE A 194 -34.32 -6.71 -17.17
CA PHE A 194 -33.63 -7.88 -17.63
C PHE A 194 -34.10 -8.25 -19.02
N GLU A 195 -33.27 -8.06 -20.04
CA GLU A 195 -33.50 -8.57 -21.40
C GLU A 195 -32.73 -9.88 -21.53
N PRO A 196 -33.43 -11.04 -21.63
CA PRO A 196 -32.77 -12.29 -21.86
C PRO A 196 -32.11 -12.29 -23.25
N MET A 197 -30.78 -12.36 -23.26
CA MET A 197 -29.99 -12.45 -24.49
C MET A 197 -29.47 -13.88 -24.66
N THR A 198 -29.48 -14.36 -25.91
CA THR A 198 -28.82 -15.63 -26.26
C THR A 198 -27.29 -15.40 -26.29
N TRP A 199 -26.52 -16.50 -26.20
CA TRP A 199 -25.07 -16.42 -26.32
C TRP A 199 -24.61 -15.76 -27.63
N GLU A 200 -25.28 -16.06 -28.77
CA GLU A 200 -24.99 -15.43 -30.06
C GLU A 200 -25.20 -13.91 -30.03
N GLN A 201 -26.28 -13.47 -29.39
CA GLN A 201 -26.57 -12.03 -29.24
C GLN A 201 -25.54 -11.31 -28.33
N LEU A 202 -25.01 -11.98 -27.29
CA LEU A 202 -23.96 -11.43 -26.44
C LEU A 202 -22.65 -11.26 -27.21
N VAL A 203 -22.27 -12.25 -28.00
CA VAL A 203 -21.08 -12.19 -28.85
C VAL A 203 -21.17 -11.11 -29.91
N ASP A 204 -22.35 -10.99 -30.57
CA ASP A 204 -22.59 -9.95 -31.59
C ASP A 204 -22.62 -8.54 -31.00
N ALA A 205 -23.02 -8.39 -29.73
CA ALA A 205 -22.97 -7.14 -28.99
C ALA A 205 -21.58 -6.79 -28.45
N GLY A 206 -20.60 -7.68 -28.61
CA GLY A 206 -19.23 -7.46 -28.15
C GLY A 206 -19.08 -7.55 -26.61
N LEU A 207 -19.92 -8.32 -25.96
CA LEU A 207 -19.93 -8.57 -24.50
C LEU A 207 -19.37 -9.95 -24.18
#